data_57e26de1d9d2668b55e7a89f77959175
#
_entry.id   57e26de1d9d2668b55e7a89f77959175
#
_cell.length_a   1.000
_cell.length_b   1.000
_cell.length_c   1.000
_cell.angle_alpha   90.00
_cell.angle_beta   90.00
_cell.angle_gamma   90.00
#
_symmetry.space_group_name_H-M   'P 1'
#
loop_
_entity.id
_entity.type
_entity.pdbx_description
1 polymer ?
#
loop_
_entity_poly.entity_id
_entity_poly.type
_entity_poly.pdbx_seq_one_letter_code
_entity_poly.pdbx_strand_id
1 'polypeptide(L)'
;MPYALVLQLPSAEALPSALLSRLPEPDYTDEKRMRFIVEEGFSLSGADAALLNSRQIDHAVLPDMAFGELGLIVSDMDSTLITIECVDEIAAGVGLKDRVAEITERSMRGELDFEQSLRSRVALLAGLDERVLADVYENVLRLSPGAEFLLDECKAHGVKFMLVSGGFTFFTERLQQRLGFEYQHANVLEIENGKLTGRLKGRIIDAQAKADLLREYRDRLGLQPHQVLAMGDGANDIPMLKEAGIGVAYRAKPKAQAVADACINFGGLERVRGWFK
;
A
#
# COMPACT_ATOMS: atom_id res chain seq x y z
N MET A 1 9.98 24.08 -0.72
CA MET A 1 10.81 22.91 -1.17
C MET A 1 10.56 22.79 -2.66
N PRO A 2 11.57 22.60 -3.54
CA PRO A 2 11.33 22.29 -4.93
C PRO A 2 10.56 20.97 -5.09
N TYR A 3 9.97 20.76 -6.26
CA TYR A 3 9.28 19.53 -6.61
C TYR A 3 10.00 18.86 -7.78
N ALA A 4 9.78 17.57 -7.95
CA ALA A 4 10.27 16.83 -9.09
C ALA A 4 9.11 16.07 -9.76
N LEU A 5 9.00 16.20 -11.07
CA LEU A 5 8.29 15.25 -11.90
C LEU A 5 9.23 14.07 -12.14
N VAL A 6 8.81 12.87 -11.76
CA VAL A 6 9.55 11.65 -12.02
C VAL A 6 8.73 10.73 -12.91
N LEU A 7 9.32 10.27 -14.00
CA LEU A 7 8.76 9.31 -14.93
C LEU A 7 9.52 7.99 -14.78
N GLN A 8 8.80 6.90 -14.55
CA GLN A 8 9.39 5.57 -14.41
C GLN A 8 9.01 4.68 -15.59
N LEU A 9 9.97 4.49 -16.48
CA LEU A 9 9.80 3.82 -17.75
C LEU A 9 9.74 2.29 -17.57
N PRO A 10 8.93 1.57 -18.36
CA PRO A 10 8.95 0.11 -18.38
C PRO A 10 10.21 -0.43 -19.07
N SER A 11 10.75 0.30 -20.03
CA SER A 11 11.96 0.01 -20.81
C SER A 11 12.61 1.31 -21.29
N ALA A 12 13.80 1.21 -21.89
CA ALA A 12 14.54 2.35 -22.46
C ALA A 12 13.89 2.97 -23.74
N GLU A 13 12.58 2.89 -23.88
CA GLU A 13 11.87 3.52 -24.98
C GLU A 13 11.89 5.05 -24.86
N ALA A 14 12.15 5.70 -25.98
CA ALA A 14 12.15 7.15 -26.04
C ALA A 14 10.72 7.71 -25.83
N LEU A 15 10.62 8.66 -24.93
CA LEU A 15 9.40 9.46 -24.77
C LEU A 15 9.12 10.26 -26.05
N PRO A 16 7.84 10.54 -26.38
CA PRO A 16 7.51 11.39 -27.52
C PRO A 16 8.18 12.77 -27.37
N SER A 17 8.83 13.23 -28.46
CA SER A 17 9.46 14.54 -28.49
C SER A 17 8.49 15.67 -28.17
N ALA A 18 7.22 15.51 -28.57
CA ALA A 18 6.15 16.44 -28.24
C ALA A 18 5.84 16.57 -26.74
N LEU A 19 6.07 15.53 -25.93
CA LEU A 19 5.99 15.60 -24.48
C LEU A 19 7.25 16.27 -23.93
N LEU A 20 8.42 15.79 -24.34
CA LEU A 20 9.72 16.30 -23.85
C LEU A 20 9.89 17.81 -24.11
N SER A 21 9.40 18.31 -25.25
CA SER A 21 9.49 19.76 -25.59
C SER A 21 8.67 20.67 -24.66
N ARG A 22 7.78 20.12 -23.84
CA ARG A 22 6.97 20.85 -22.84
C ARG A 22 7.49 20.74 -21.42
N LEU A 23 8.48 19.88 -21.20
CA LEU A 23 9.14 19.68 -19.91
C LEU A 23 10.46 20.45 -19.88
N PRO A 24 10.97 20.83 -18.68
CA PRO A 24 12.31 21.37 -18.56
C PRO A 24 13.35 20.32 -18.96
N GLU A 25 14.62 20.71 -19.02
CA GLU A 25 15.70 19.73 -19.17
C GLU A 25 15.70 18.78 -17.97
N PRO A 26 15.89 17.45 -18.18
CA PRO A 26 15.93 16.51 -17.08
C PRO A 26 17.21 16.73 -16.25
N ASP A 27 17.07 16.77 -14.93
CA ASP A 27 18.21 16.81 -13.99
C ASP A 27 18.84 15.43 -13.78
N TYR A 28 18.08 14.37 -14.11
CA TYR A 28 18.56 12.99 -14.08
C TYR A 28 17.85 12.13 -15.13
N THR A 29 18.63 11.24 -15.77
CA THR A 29 18.11 10.26 -16.73
C THR A 29 18.93 8.97 -16.66
N ASP A 30 18.23 7.83 -16.55
CA ASP A 30 18.78 6.49 -16.77
C ASP A 30 17.87 5.68 -17.70
N GLU A 31 18.14 4.39 -17.86
CA GLU A 31 17.34 3.49 -18.75
C GLU A 31 15.87 3.33 -18.33
N LYS A 32 15.57 3.57 -17.05
CA LYS A 32 14.24 3.30 -16.46
C LYS A 32 13.60 4.52 -15.83
N ARG A 33 14.32 5.66 -15.78
CA ARG A 33 13.82 6.83 -15.05
C ARG A 33 14.27 8.14 -15.68
N MET A 34 13.36 9.09 -15.73
CA MET A 34 13.66 10.49 -16.02
C MET A 34 13.10 11.36 -14.90
N ARG A 35 13.87 12.36 -14.51
CA ARG A 35 13.53 13.28 -13.43
C ARG A 35 13.71 14.72 -13.89
N PHE A 36 12.76 15.57 -13.54
CA PHE A 36 12.70 16.96 -13.92
C PHE A 36 12.40 17.81 -12.69
N ILE A 37 13.22 18.80 -12.40
CA ILE A 37 12.90 19.78 -11.36
C ILE A 37 11.79 20.69 -11.88
N VAL A 38 10.75 20.82 -11.08
CA VAL A 38 9.57 21.63 -11.41
C VAL A 38 9.20 22.54 -10.23
N GLU A 39 8.41 23.57 -10.52
CA GLU A 39 7.91 24.49 -9.48
C GLU A 39 6.78 23.82 -8.68
N GLU A 40 6.56 24.35 -7.48
CA GLU A 40 5.42 23.98 -6.66
C GLU A 40 4.11 24.29 -7.41
N GLY A 41 3.18 23.33 -7.40
CA GLY A 41 1.92 23.45 -8.15
C GLY A 41 2.00 23.01 -9.61
N PHE A 42 3.17 22.56 -10.09
CA PHE A 42 3.26 21.94 -11.41
C PHE A 42 2.35 20.72 -11.50
N SER A 43 1.65 20.58 -12.61
CA SER A 43 0.84 19.40 -12.90
C SER A 43 0.94 19.05 -14.40
N LEU A 44 0.96 17.76 -14.68
CA LEU A 44 0.83 17.27 -16.05
C LEU A 44 -0.58 17.58 -16.58
N SER A 45 -0.68 17.91 -17.86
CA SER A 45 -1.99 17.99 -18.51
C SER A 45 -2.65 16.61 -18.52
N GLY A 46 -3.99 16.57 -18.52
CA GLY A 46 -4.71 15.30 -18.61
C GLY A 46 -4.34 14.49 -19.87
N ALA A 47 -4.01 15.15 -20.97
CA ALA A 47 -3.55 14.51 -22.20
C ALA A 47 -2.16 13.87 -22.02
N ASP A 48 -1.23 14.56 -21.34
CA ASP A 48 0.11 14.04 -21.07
C ASP A 48 0.07 12.84 -20.09
N ALA A 49 -0.73 12.96 -19.03
CA ALA A 49 -0.95 11.86 -18.09
C ALA A 49 -1.57 10.62 -18.79
N ALA A 50 -2.58 10.82 -19.66
CA ALA A 50 -3.17 9.74 -20.45
C ALA A 50 -2.15 9.11 -21.41
N LEU A 51 -1.28 9.92 -22.03
CA LEU A 51 -0.20 9.44 -22.89
C LEU A 51 0.80 8.58 -22.11
N LEU A 52 1.24 9.04 -20.92
CA LEU A 52 2.15 8.27 -20.06
C LEU A 52 1.52 6.93 -19.64
N ASN A 53 0.26 6.97 -19.21
CA ASN A 53 -0.48 5.76 -18.83
C ASN A 53 -0.62 4.78 -20.02
N SER A 54 -0.90 5.27 -21.23
CA SER A 54 -0.99 4.42 -22.42
C SER A 54 0.32 3.71 -22.78
N ARG A 55 1.45 4.24 -22.30
CA ARG A 55 2.80 3.69 -22.45
C ARG A 55 3.28 2.93 -21.22
N GLN A 56 2.41 2.69 -20.25
CA GLN A 56 2.72 1.99 -18.99
C GLN A 56 3.84 2.69 -18.19
N ILE A 57 3.84 4.02 -18.20
CA ILE A 57 4.81 4.84 -17.46
C ILE A 57 4.16 5.34 -16.18
N ASP A 58 4.63 4.85 -15.03
CA ASP A 58 4.28 5.41 -13.74
C ASP A 58 4.93 6.78 -13.58
N HIS A 59 4.18 7.76 -13.08
CA HIS A 59 4.67 9.12 -12.93
C HIS A 59 4.13 9.76 -11.65
N ALA A 60 4.91 10.67 -11.08
CA ALA A 60 4.53 11.43 -9.91
C ALA A 60 5.18 12.82 -9.91
N VAL A 61 4.50 13.79 -9.30
CA VAL A 61 5.06 15.11 -8.96
C VAL A 61 5.14 15.17 -7.44
N LEU A 62 6.34 15.04 -6.89
CA LEU A 62 6.57 14.91 -5.46
C LEU A 62 7.61 15.93 -4.97
N PRO A 63 7.69 16.21 -3.66
CA PRO A 63 8.78 16.99 -3.10
C PRO A 63 10.15 16.46 -3.54
N ASP A 64 11.03 17.37 -3.93
CA ASP A 64 12.39 17.04 -4.37
C ASP A 64 13.29 16.74 -3.17
N MET A 65 13.27 15.49 -2.69
CA MET A 65 13.99 15.04 -1.50
C MET A 65 14.72 13.71 -1.73
N ALA A 66 15.72 13.44 -0.89
CA ALA A 66 16.36 12.14 -0.87
C ALA A 66 15.48 11.10 -0.17
N PHE A 67 15.61 9.83 -0.57
CA PHE A 67 14.84 8.74 0.06
C PHE A 67 15.07 8.65 1.58
N GLY A 68 16.31 8.85 2.03
CA GLY A 68 16.66 8.86 3.46
C GLY A 68 16.11 10.04 4.27
N GLU A 69 15.50 11.05 3.63
CA GLU A 69 14.79 12.12 4.33
C GLU A 69 13.37 11.71 4.73
N LEU A 70 12.85 10.60 4.17
CA LEU A 70 11.69 9.93 4.73
C LEU A 70 12.04 9.36 6.11
N GLY A 71 11.14 9.54 7.06
CA GLY A 71 11.29 8.96 8.39
C GLY A 71 10.43 7.71 8.59
N LEU A 72 9.31 7.62 7.86
CA LEU A 72 8.34 6.52 7.99
C LEU A 72 7.63 6.23 6.67
N ILE A 73 7.55 4.94 6.33
CA ILE A 73 6.65 4.40 5.32
C ILE A 73 5.59 3.56 6.01
N VAL A 74 4.32 3.83 5.74
CA VAL A 74 3.16 3.08 6.25
C VAL A 74 2.50 2.36 5.09
N SER A 75 2.36 1.05 5.18
CA SER A 75 1.79 0.21 4.12
C SER A 75 0.56 -0.54 4.58
N ASP A 76 -0.44 -0.64 3.72
CA ASP A 76 -1.42 -1.72 3.81
C ASP A 76 -0.76 -3.08 3.52
N MET A 77 -1.42 -4.17 3.92
CA MET A 77 -0.96 -5.54 3.71
C MET A 77 -1.57 -6.16 2.46
N ASP A 78 -2.87 -6.45 2.52
CA ASP A 78 -3.60 -7.20 1.49
C ASP A 78 -3.63 -6.40 0.19
N SER A 79 -3.36 -7.04 -0.94
CA SER A 79 -3.26 -6.42 -2.27
C SER A 79 -2.26 -5.25 -2.39
N THR A 80 -1.46 -4.97 -1.33
CA THR A 80 -0.41 -3.93 -1.32
C THR A 80 0.97 -4.54 -1.03
N LEU A 81 1.30 -4.90 0.22
CA LEU A 81 2.58 -5.56 0.54
C LEU A 81 2.61 -7.02 0.06
N ILE A 82 1.45 -7.67 0.07
CA ILE A 82 1.22 -9.03 -0.45
C ILE A 82 0.18 -9.01 -1.57
N THR A 83 0.16 -10.07 -2.37
CA THR A 83 -0.68 -10.14 -3.60
C THR A 83 -2.07 -10.73 -3.38
N ILE A 84 -2.44 -11.05 -2.15
CA ILE A 84 -3.70 -11.74 -1.80
C ILE A 84 -4.54 -10.96 -0.81
N GLU A 85 -5.81 -11.36 -0.69
CA GLU A 85 -6.74 -11.00 0.38
C GLU A 85 -6.79 -12.16 1.38
N CYS A 86 -6.17 -12.01 2.55
CA CYS A 86 -5.99 -13.12 3.50
C CYS A 86 -7.30 -13.77 3.92
N VAL A 87 -8.36 -13.01 4.20
CA VAL A 87 -9.64 -13.58 4.62
C VAL A 87 -10.30 -14.39 3.52
N ASP A 88 -10.15 -13.96 2.27
CA ASP A 88 -10.72 -14.65 1.10
C ASP A 88 -9.99 -15.96 0.84
N GLU A 89 -8.66 -15.98 0.99
CA GLU A 89 -7.85 -17.19 0.81
C GLU A 89 -8.08 -18.21 1.94
N ILE A 90 -8.22 -17.76 3.20
CA ILE A 90 -8.62 -18.64 4.30
C ILE A 90 -9.97 -19.29 3.98
N ALA A 91 -10.94 -18.51 3.52
CA ALA A 91 -12.27 -19.02 3.18
C ALA A 91 -12.24 -19.97 1.96
N ALA A 92 -11.42 -19.67 0.96
CA ALA A 92 -11.24 -20.51 -0.23
C ALA A 92 -10.67 -21.87 0.14
N GLY A 93 -9.67 -21.93 1.02
CA GLY A 93 -9.04 -23.16 1.49
C GLY A 93 -10.00 -24.13 2.21
N VAL A 94 -11.14 -23.64 2.71
CA VAL A 94 -12.14 -24.43 3.44
C VAL A 94 -13.52 -24.43 2.76
N GLY A 95 -13.61 -24.00 1.49
CA GLY A 95 -14.85 -24.05 0.70
C GLY A 95 -15.91 -22.99 1.07
N LEU A 96 -15.52 -21.89 1.70
CA LEU A 96 -16.41 -20.80 2.14
C LEU A 96 -16.30 -19.54 1.25
N LYS A 97 -15.59 -19.62 0.14
CA LYS A 97 -15.31 -18.47 -0.75
C LYS A 97 -16.58 -17.73 -1.19
N ASP A 98 -17.59 -18.45 -1.64
CA ASP A 98 -18.84 -17.85 -2.14
C ASP A 98 -19.59 -17.09 -1.04
N ARG A 99 -19.57 -17.61 0.19
CA ARG A 99 -20.20 -16.96 1.36
C ARG A 99 -19.48 -15.68 1.76
N VAL A 100 -18.17 -15.68 1.70
CA VAL A 100 -17.36 -14.46 1.97
C VAL A 100 -17.59 -13.44 0.86
N ALA A 101 -17.62 -13.86 -0.41
CA ALA A 101 -17.89 -12.98 -1.54
C ALA A 101 -19.28 -12.30 -1.43
N GLU A 102 -20.31 -13.02 -1.01
CA GLU A 102 -21.64 -12.44 -0.76
C GLU A 102 -21.62 -11.31 0.29
N ILE A 103 -20.91 -11.52 1.41
CA ILE A 103 -20.77 -10.49 2.46
C ILE A 103 -20.02 -9.28 1.93
N THR A 104 -18.95 -9.50 1.18
CA THR A 104 -18.14 -8.44 0.55
C THR A 104 -19.02 -7.62 -0.42
N GLU A 105 -19.83 -8.27 -1.23
CA GLU A 105 -20.73 -7.60 -2.16
C GLU A 105 -21.80 -6.76 -1.43
N ARG A 106 -22.36 -7.24 -0.34
CA ARG A 106 -23.28 -6.48 0.50
C ARG A 106 -22.63 -5.22 1.09
N SER A 107 -21.36 -5.35 1.53
CA SER A 107 -20.59 -4.19 2.01
C SER A 107 -20.34 -3.19 0.88
N MET A 108 -20.02 -3.65 -0.33
CA MET A 108 -19.84 -2.78 -1.50
C MET A 108 -21.12 -2.03 -1.91
N ARG A 109 -22.28 -2.62 -1.67
CA ARG A 109 -23.59 -1.94 -1.85
C ARG A 109 -23.95 -0.99 -0.71
N GLY A 110 -23.13 -0.90 0.35
CA GLY A 110 -23.37 -0.05 1.51
C GLY A 110 -24.37 -0.61 2.53
N GLU A 111 -24.71 -1.90 2.44
CA GLU A 111 -25.61 -2.58 3.39
C GLU A 111 -24.93 -2.90 4.73
N LEU A 112 -23.59 -3.00 4.72
CA LEU A 112 -22.75 -3.26 5.88
C LEU A 112 -21.62 -2.24 5.92
N ASP A 113 -21.31 -1.73 7.11
CA ASP A 113 -20.09 -1.00 7.34
C ASP A 113 -18.87 -1.96 7.38
N PHE A 114 -17.66 -1.40 7.49
CA PHE A 114 -16.41 -2.18 7.49
C PHE A 114 -16.38 -3.20 8.63
N GLU A 115 -16.70 -2.77 9.87
CA GLU A 115 -16.66 -3.65 11.04
C GLU A 115 -17.70 -4.77 10.96
N GLN A 116 -18.93 -4.45 10.56
CA GLN A 116 -19.98 -5.44 10.34
C GLN A 116 -19.60 -6.47 9.29
N SER A 117 -19.03 -6.01 8.17
CA SER A 117 -18.54 -6.88 7.09
C SER A 117 -17.41 -7.78 7.59
N LEU A 118 -16.40 -7.21 8.27
CA LEU A 118 -15.27 -7.97 8.80
C LEU A 118 -15.73 -9.04 9.81
N ARG A 119 -16.54 -8.65 10.80
CA ARG A 119 -17.08 -9.58 11.81
C ARG A 119 -17.91 -10.69 11.18
N SER A 120 -18.73 -10.37 10.17
CA SER A 120 -19.55 -11.37 9.47
C SER A 120 -18.69 -12.38 8.71
N ARG A 121 -17.61 -11.93 8.05
CA ARG A 121 -16.66 -12.82 7.37
C ARG A 121 -15.88 -13.68 8.36
N VAL A 122 -15.40 -13.10 9.46
CA VAL A 122 -14.70 -13.84 10.51
C VAL A 122 -15.59 -14.86 11.21
N ALA A 123 -16.87 -14.55 11.42
CA ALA A 123 -17.82 -15.50 12.01
C ALA A 123 -17.98 -16.80 11.19
N LEU A 124 -17.78 -16.74 9.86
CA LEU A 124 -17.79 -17.92 9.00
C LEU A 124 -16.63 -18.87 9.27
N LEU A 125 -15.54 -18.37 9.87
CA LEU A 125 -14.34 -19.17 10.18
C LEU A 125 -14.44 -19.91 11.52
N ALA A 126 -15.57 -19.78 12.23
CA ALA A 126 -15.76 -20.41 13.54
C ALA A 126 -15.61 -21.96 13.46
N GLY A 127 -14.85 -22.51 14.40
CA GLY A 127 -14.58 -23.96 14.50
C GLY A 127 -13.47 -24.49 13.61
N LEU A 128 -12.92 -23.67 12.69
CA LEU A 128 -11.77 -24.06 11.87
C LEU A 128 -10.52 -24.23 12.75
N ASP A 129 -9.69 -25.19 12.40
CA ASP A 129 -8.37 -25.37 13.00
C ASP A 129 -7.47 -24.17 12.63
N GLU A 130 -6.72 -23.64 13.60
CA GLU A 130 -5.85 -22.49 13.35
C GLU A 130 -4.76 -22.76 12.31
N ARG A 131 -4.44 -24.02 12.01
CA ARG A 131 -3.48 -24.39 10.96
C ARG A 131 -3.87 -23.89 9.58
N VAL A 132 -5.16 -23.62 9.31
CA VAL A 132 -5.57 -23.01 8.04
C VAL A 132 -4.90 -21.66 7.77
N LEU A 133 -4.55 -20.92 8.84
CA LEU A 133 -3.82 -19.66 8.72
C LEU A 133 -2.37 -19.89 8.26
N ALA A 134 -1.71 -20.91 8.82
CA ALA A 134 -0.36 -21.30 8.43
C ALA A 134 -0.33 -21.82 6.99
N ASP A 135 -1.32 -22.63 6.60
CA ASP A 135 -1.44 -23.13 5.23
C ASP A 135 -1.53 -21.99 4.20
N VAL A 136 -2.32 -20.93 4.49
CA VAL A 136 -2.40 -19.75 3.62
C VAL A 136 -1.07 -19.00 3.59
N TYR A 137 -0.44 -18.78 4.75
CA TYR A 137 0.82 -18.07 4.83
C TYR A 137 1.95 -18.77 4.04
N GLU A 138 2.08 -20.08 4.18
CA GLU A 138 3.17 -20.85 3.61
C GLU A 138 2.96 -21.16 2.11
N ASN A 139 1.72 -21.51 1.74
CA ASN A 139 1.43 -22.06 0.43
C ASN A 139 0.83 -21.06 -0.55
N VAL A 140 0.11 -20.02 -0.08
CA VAL A 140 -0.64 -19.08 -0.94
C VAL A 140 -0.05 -17.69 -0.94
N LEU A 141 0.34 -17.16 0.25
CA LEU A 141 0.84 -15.81 0.37
C LEU A 141 2.11 -15.59 -0.47
N ARG A 142 2.10 -14.52 -1.26
CA ARG A 142 3.26 -14.05 -2.02
C ARG A 142 3.43 -12.56 -1.79
N LEU A 143 4.67 -12.12 -1.67
CA LEU A 143 4.99 -10.70 -1.60
C LEU A 143 4.70 -10.03 -2.95
N SER A 144 4.26 -8.80 -2.89
CA SER A 144 4.17 -7.95 -4.09
C SER A 144 5.55 -7.74 -4.71
N PRO A 145 5.64 -7.65 -6.05
CA PRO A 145 6.90 -7.36 -6.71
C PRO A 145 7.58 -6.14 -6.09
N GLY A 146 8.88 -6.24 -5.84
CA GLY A 146 9.69 -5.17 -5.26
C GLY A 146 9.54 -4.93 -3.75
N ALA A 147 8.71 -5.71 -3.03
CA ALA A 147 8.49 -5.52 -1.60
C ALA A 147 9.78 -5.70 -0.78
N GLU A 148 10.53 -6.79 -1.02
CA GLU A 148 11.79 -7.04 -0.33
C GLU A 148 12.81 -5.94 -0.64
N PHE A 149 12.93 -5.53 -1.91
CA PHE A 149 13.81 -4.43 -2.31
C PHE A 149 13.47 -3.13 -1.58
N LEU A 150 12.19 -2.74 -1.52
CA LEU A 150 11.79 -1.52 -0.82
C LEU A 150 12.13 -1.57 0.67
N LEU A 151 11.92 -2.71 1.33
CA LEU A 151 12.23 -2.87 2.74
C LEU A 151 13.74 -2.86 3.00
N ASP A 152 14.55 -3.42 2.10
CA ASP A 152 16.01 -3.35 2.19
C ASP A 152 16.51 -1.91 2.00
N GLU A 153 15.93 -1.15 1.07
CA GLU A 153 16.22 0.29 0.92
C GLU A 153 15.80 1.09 2.16
N CYS A 154 14.66 0.78 2.78
CA CYS A 154 14.27 1.39 4.05
C CYS A 154 15.32 1.18 5.12
N LYS A 155 15.79 -0.05 5.30
CA LYS A 155 16.84 -0.39 6.27
C LYS A 155 18.17 0.32 5.95
N ALA A 156 18.58 0.32 4.69
CA ALA A 156 19.83 0.94 4.25
C ALA A 156 19.86 2.45 4.49
N HIS A 157 18.71 3.12 4.43
CA HIS A 157 18.57 4.56 4.58
C HIS A 157 18.01 4.99 5.94
N GLY A 158 17.76 4.07 6.86
CA GLY A 158 17.22 4.37 8.20
C GLY A 158 15.74 4.79 8.22
N VAL A 159 15.00 4.55 7.13
CA VAL A 159 13.57 4.81 7.02
C VAL A 159 12.81 3.71 7.76
N LYS A 160 11.95 4.09 8.70
CA LYS A 160 11.10 3.13 9.42
C LYS A 160 9.97 2.62 8.55
N PHE A 161 9.57 1.36 8.76
CA PHE A 161 8.46 0.78 8.04
C PHE A 161 7.40 0.25 9.00
N MET A 162 6.13 0.60 8.74
CA MET A 162 4.96 0.16 9.51
C MET A 162 3.95 -0.51 8.60
N LEU A 163 3.56 -1.73 8.95
CA LEU A 163 2.48 -2.46 8.27
C LEU A 163 1.19 -2.27 9.07
N VAL A 164 0.15 -1.71 8.44
CA VAL A 164 -1.16 -1.48 9.08
C VAL A 164 -2.27 -2.09 8.23
N SER A 165 -2.94 -3.11 8.75
CA SER A 165 -3.86 -3.93 7.97
C SER A 165 -5.24 -4.10 8.62
N GLY A 166 -6.27 -4.08 7.80
CA GLY A 166 -7.61 -4.58 8.16
C GLY A 166 -7.69 -6.12 8.24
N GLY A 167 -6.60 -6.82 7.85
CA GLY A 167 -6.43 -8.27 8.01
C GLY A 167 -6.05 -8.66 9.44
N PHE A 168 -5.17 -9.67 9.60
CA PHE A 168 -4.95 -10.32 10.90
C PHE A 168 -3.49 -10.32 11.34
N THR A 169 -3.26 -10.17 12.66
CA THR A 169 -1.93 -10.19 13.30
C THR A 169 -1.16 -11.47 13.03
N PHE A 170 -1.84 -12.59 12.83
CA PHE A 170 -1.20 -13.85 12.43
C PHE A 170 -0.27 -13.67 11.22
N PHE A 171 -0.69 -12.88 10.22
CA PHE A 171 0.09 -12.63 9.01
C PHE A 171 1.08 -11.50 9.21
N THR A 172 0.66 -10.37 9.81
CA THR A 172 1.54 -9.20 9.96
C THR A 172 2.73 -9.47 10.87
N GLU A 173 2.58 -10.26 11.94
CA GLU A 173 3.67 -10.68 12.83
C GLU A 173 4.69 -11.57 12.12
N ARG A 174 4.22 -12.52 11.30
CA ARG A 174 5.10 -13.39 10.51
C ARG A 174 5.83 -12.64 9.41
N LEU A 175 5.15 -11.72 8.74
CA LEU A 175 5.77 -10.82 7.76
C LEU A 175 6.81 -9.93 8.43
N GLN A 176 6.53 -9.38 9.61
CA GLN A 176 7.49 -8.60 10.39
C GLN A 176 8.74 -9.41 10.74
N GLN A 177 8.57 -10.63 11.23
CA GLN A 177 9.70 -11.53 11.53
C GLN A 177 10.52 -11.88 10.29
N ARG A 178 9.84 -12.18 9.18
CA ARG A 178 10.49 -12.54 7.90
C ARG A 178 11.23 -11.37 7.28
N LEU A 179 10.61 -10.18 7.25
CA LEU A 179 11.10 -9.02 6.51
C LEU A 179 11.86 -8.02 7.39
N GLY A 180 11.72 -8.11 8.72
CA GLY A 180 12.49 -7.36 9.70
C GLY A 180 12.17 -5.86 9.75
N PHE A 181 10.91 -5.45 9.51
CA PHE A 181 10.45 -4.09 9.68
C PHE A 181 9.99 -3.79 11.12
N GLU A 182 9.84 -2.50 11.50
CA GLU A 182 9.75 -2.10 12.89
C GLU A 182 8.37 -2.25 13.53
N TYR A 183 7.29 -1.92 12.79
CA TYR A 183 5.96 -1.79 13.41
C TYR A 183 4.90 -2.55 12.61
N GLN A 184 3.95 -3.15 13.31
CA GLN A 184 2.80 -3.76 12.67
C GLN A 184 1.54 -3.59 13.53
N HIS A 185 0.38 -3.41 12.87
CA HIS A 185 -0.94 -3.36 13.49
C HIS A 185 -1.96 -4.04 12.59
N ALA A 186 -2.77 -4.93 13.17
CA ALA A 186 -3.86 -5.61 12.47
C ALA A 186 -4.91 -6.10 13.47
N ASN A 187 -6.00 -6.67 12.97
CA ASN A 187 -7.03 -7.26 13.82
C ASN A 187 -6.56 -8.59 14.42
N VAL A 188 -7.00 -8.89 15.63
CA VAL A 188 -6.62 -10.09 16.36
C VAL A 188 -7.73 -11.13 16.26
N LEU A 189 -7.49 -12.26 15.61
CA LEU A 189 -8.39 -13.40 15.63
C LEU A 189 -8.41 -14.03 17.02
N GLU A 190 -9.59 -14.34 17.54
CA GLU A 190 -9.72 -15.09 18.76
C GLU A 190 -9.57 -16.59 18.47
N ILE A 191 -8.61 -17.23 19.16
CA ILE A 191 -8.33 -18.66 19.05
C ILE A 191 -8.50 -19.28 20.42
N GLU A 192 -9.24 -20.38 20.51
CA GLU A 192 -9.42 -21.20 21.72
C GLU A 192 -9.23 -22.66 21.39
N ASN A 193 -8.37 -23.33 22.16
CA ASN A 193 -8.05 -24.76 21.99
C ASN A 193 -7.62 -25.13 20.55
N GLY A 194 -6.82 -24.26 19.90
CA GLY A 194 -6.32 -24.47 18.54
C GLY A 194 -7.38 -24.25 17.44
N LYS A 195 -8.51 -23.63 17.78
CA LYS A 195 -9.58 -23.35 16.82
C LYS A 195 -9.96 -21.87 16.81
N LEU A 196 -10.28 -21.37 15.63
CA LEU A 196 -10.86 -20.04 15.44
C LEU A 196 -12.26 -20.02 16.08
N THR A 197 -12.53 -19.03 16.94
CA THR A 197 -13.84 -18.88 17.55
C THR A 197 -14.85 -18.18 16.65
N GLY A 198 -14.39 -17.58 15.55
CA GLY A 198 -15.22 -16.72 14.70
C GLY A 198 -15.35 -15.30 15.26
N ARG A 199 -14.53 -14.91 16.23
CA ARG A 199 -14.55 -13.57 16.85
C ARG A 199 -13.21 -12.87 16.72
N LEU A 200 -13.25 -11.54 16.88
CA LEU A 200 -12.08 -10.67 16.95
C LEU A 200 -11.88 -10.16 18.38
N LYS A 201 -10.62 -9.99 18.78
CA LYS A 201 -10.22 -9.38 20.07
C LYS A 201 -9.76 -7.94 19.88
N GLY A 202 -10.05 -7.10 20.86
CA GLY A 202 -9.53 -5.74 20.93
C GLY A 202 -10.21 -4.75 19.98
N ARG A 203 -9.50 -3.65 19.71
CA ARG A 203 -9.93 -2.59 18.79
C ARG A 203 -9.86 -3.08 17.34
N ILE A 204 -10.86 -2.72 16.55
CA ILE A 204 -10.84 -2.98 15.10
C ILE A 204 -9.95 -1.96 14.41
N ILE A 205 -9.10 -2.46 13.52
CA ILE A 205 -8.26 -1.65 12.62
C ILE A 205 -9.05 -1.42 11.33
N ASP A 206 -9.80 -0.35 11.33
CA ASP A 206 -10.57 0.15 10.18
C ASP A 206 -9.80 1.29 9.46
N ALA A 207 -10.46 1.93 8.50
CA ALA A 207 -9.89 3.03 7.73
C ALA A 207 -9.43 4.20 8.61
N GLN A 208 -10.21 4.58 9.61
CA GLN A 208 -9.86 5.67 10.52
C GLN A 208 -8.72 5.26 11.47
N ALA A 209 -8.74 4.03 11.98
CA ALA A 209 -7.67 3.51 12.81
C ALA A 209 -6.31 3.48 12.09
N LYS A 210 -6.29 3.18 10.77
CA LYS A 210 -5.06 3.27 9.96
C LYS A 210 -4.50 4.70 9.95
N ALA A 211 -5.33 5.71 9.73
CA ALA A 211 -4.91 7.11 9.74
C ALA A 211 -4.46 7.58 11.14
N ASP A 212 -5.18 7.17 12.19
CA ASP A 212 -4.83 7.50 13.58
C ASP A 212 -3.47 6.91 13.97
N LEU A 213 -3.20 5.65 13.59
CA LEU A 213 -1.90 4.99 13.83
C LEU A 213 -0.77 5.70 13.07
N LEU A 214 -0.99 6.08 11.81
CA LEU A 214 -0.01 6.86 11.06
C LEU A 214 0.33 8.15 11.82
N ARG A 215 -0.68 8.91 12.25
CA ARG A 215 -0.51 10.17 12.99
C ARG A 215 0.24 9.92 14.31
N GLU A 216 -0.16 8.91 15.08
CA GLU A 216 0.48 8.54 16.34
C GLU A 216 1.97 8.26 16.14
N TYR A 217 2.33 7.46 15.16
CA TYR A 217 3.74 7.11 14.90
C TYR A 217 4.53 8.27 14.30
N ARG A 218 3.93 9.09 13.41
CA ARG A 218 4.55 10.32 12.93
C ARG A 218 4.92 11.23 14.12
N ASP A 219 3.98 11.48 15.02
CA ASP A 219 4.17 12.37 16.16
C ASP A 219 5.17 11.77 17.18
N ARG A 220 5.07 10.48 17.45
CA ARG A 220 6.01 9.74 18.32
C ARG A 220 7.45 9.76 17.81
N LEU A 221 7.64 9.71 16.49
CA LEU A 221 8.95 9.77 15.85
C LEU A 221 9.44 11.20 15.63
N GLY A 222 8.64 12.22 15.94
CA GLY A 222 8.98 13.63 15.75
C GLY A 222 9.06 14.05 14.28
N LEU A 223 8.34 13.36 13.39
CA LEU A 223 8.41 13.57 11.95
C LEU A 223 7.44 14.67 11.49
N GLN A 224 7.86 15.40 10.45
CA GLN A 224 6.97 16.30 9.73
C GLN A 224 6.12 15.52 8.71
N PRO A 225 4.93 16.02 8.32
CA PRO A 225 4.08 15.32 7.35
C PRO A 225 4.81 14.87 6.08
N HIS A 226 5.62 15.72 5.47
CA HIS A 226 6.37 15.41 4.23
C HIS A 226 7.40 14.28 4.37
N GLN A 227 7.75 13.91 5.60
CA GLN A 227 8.65 12.78 5.90
C GLN A 227 7.92 11.44 6.05
N VAL A 228 6.60 11.43 5.86
CA VAL A 228 5.77 10.22 5.98
C VAL A 228 5.13 9.89 4.65
N LEU A 229 5.38 8.68 4.17
CA LEU A 229 4.73 8.12 2.99
C LEU A 229 3.75 7.02 3.43
N ALA A 230 2.53 7.04 2.88
CA ALA A 230 1.57 5.96 3.04
C ALA A 230 1.27 5.31 1.70
N MET A 231 1.02 4.00 1.68
CA MET A 231 0.63 3.28 0.47
C MET A 231 -0.46 2.24 0.74
N GLY A 232 -1.38 2.10 -0.23
CA GLY A 232 -2.52 1.20 -0.18
C GLY A 232 -3.23 1.08 -1.52
N ASP A 233 -4.18 0.15 -1.62
CA ASP A 233 -4.91 -0.15 -2.87
C ASP A 233 -6.40 0.19 -2.81
N GLY A 234 -6.96 0.34 -1.62
CA GLY A 234 -8.41 0.35 -1.41
C GLY A 234 -9.00 1.64 -0.86
N ALA A 235 -10.32 1.68 -0.81
CA ALA A 235 -11.05 2.79 -0.20
C ALA A 235 -10.82 2.90 1.32
N ASN A 236 -10.49 1.78 1.97
CA ASN A 236 -10.11 1.69 3.38
C ASN A 236 -8.77 2.37 3.69
N ASP A 237 -7.95 2.68 2.67
CA ASP A 237 -6.68 3.36 2.84
C ASP A 237 -6.78 4.88 2.65
N ILE A 238 -7.88 5.37 2.07
CA ILE A 238 -8.04 6.78 1.75
C ILE A 238 -7.74 7.72 2.92
N PRO A 239 -8.25 7.50 4.16
CA PRO A 239 -7.91 8.34 5.29
C PRO A 239 -6.41 8.35 5.60
N MET A 240 -5.74 7.19 5.53
CA MET A 240 -4.31 7.05 5.76
C MET A 240 -3.49 7.73 4.65
N LEU A 241 -3.87 7.56 3.37
CA LEU A 241 -3.21 8.21 2.24
C LEU A 241 -3.27 9.75 2.36
N LYS A 242 -4.41 10.30 2.81
CA LYS A 242 -4.60 11.74 3.02
C LYS A 242 -3.89 12.29 4.26
N GLU A 243 -3.69 11.49 5.29
CA GLU A 243 -2.99 11.89 6.51
C GLU A 243 -1.47 11.95 6.32
N ALA A 244 -0.94 11.15 5.41
CA ALA A 244 0.47 11.17 5.03
C ALA A 244 0.81 12.46 4.25
N GLY A 245 2.08 12.86 4.28
CA GLY A 245 2.57 13.92 3.42
C GLY A 245 2.78 13.47 1.97
N ILE A 246 2.86 12.14 1.74
CA ILE A 246 2.94 11.53 0.42
C ILE A 246 2.05 10.28 0.44
N GLY A 247 0.91 10.35 -0.24
CA GLY A 247 0.00 9.23 -0.42
C GLY A 247 0.24 8.51 -1.75
N VAL A 248 0.43 7.19 -1.69
CA VAL A 248 0.72 6.34 -2.85
C VAL A 248 -0.39 5.31 -3.08
N ALA A 249 -1.00 5.34 -4.23
CA ALA A 249 -1.96 4.33 -4.68
C ALA A 249 -1.23 3.22 -5.43
N TYR A 250 -1.11 2.02 -4.82
CA TYR A 250 -0.45 0.87 -5.43
C TYR A 250 -1.46 -0.05 -6.10
N ARG A 251 -1.46 -0.11 -7.44
CA ARG A 251 -2.40 -0.91 -8.27
C ARG A 251 -3.85 -0.75 -7.79
N ALA A 252 -4.17 0.45 -7.38
CA ALA A 252 -5.32 0.76 -6.55
C ALA A 252 -6.62 0.92 -7.35
N LYS A 253 -7.72 0.80 -6.61
CA LYS A 253 -9.06 1.09 -7.12
C LYS A 253 -9.19 2.60 -7.42
N PRO A 254 -10.06 3.00 -8.38
CA PRO A 254 -10.14 4.39 -8.84
C PRO A 254 -10.35 5.43 -7.72
N LYS A 255 -11.09 5.10 -6.66
CA LYS A 255 -11.33 6.01 -5.54
C LYS A 255 -10.05 6.33 -4.75
N ALA A 256 -9.16 5.34 -4.57
CA ALA A 256 -7.87 5.55 -3.90
C ALA A 256 -6.89 6.30 -4.82
N GLN A 257 -6.85 5.97 -6.11
CA GLN A 257 -6.05 6.72 -7.09
C GLN A 257 -6.42 8.20 -7.15
N ALA A 258 -7.70 8.54 -7.05
CA ALA A 258 -8.19 9.91 -7.15
C ALA A 258 -7.73 10.83 -5.99
N VAL A 259 -7.23 10.28 -4.89
CA VAL A 259 -6.80 11.05 -3.71
C VAL A 259 -5.31 10.93 -3.43
N ALA A 260 -4.61 10.05 -4.11
CA ALA A 260 -3.18 9.83 -3.93
C ALA A 260 -2.34 10.88 -4.67
N ASP A 261 -1.17 11.20 -4.11
CA ASP A 261 -0.19 12.08 -4.74
C ASP A 261 0.57 11.38 -5.87
N ALA A 262 0.66 10.05 -5.79
CA ALA A 262 1.32 9.22 -6.79
C ALA A 262 0.60 7.87 -6.96
N CYS A 263 0.68 7.32 -8.18
CA CYS A 263 0.12 6.01 -8.48
C CYS A 263 1.19 5.09 -9.07
N ILE A 264 1.26 3.86 -8.57
CA ILE A 264 2.02 2.76 -9.18
C ILE A 264 1.01 1.82 -9.82
N ASN A 265 0.90 1.86 -11.13
CA ASN A 265 -0.04 1.02 -11.89
C ASN A 265 0.65 -0.13 -12.63
N PHE A 266 1.90 0.06 -13.03
CA PHE A 266 2.61 -0.83 -13.96
C PHE A 266 3.83 -1.50 -13.33
N GLY A 267 4.51 -0.84 -12.37
CA GLY A 267 5.65 -1.40 -11.65
C GLY A 267 5.30 -2.18 -10.39
N GLY A 268 6.33 -2.58 -9.64
CA GLY A 268 6.24 -3.10 -8.29
C GLY A 268 6.56 -2.03 -7.25
N LEU A 269 6.65 -2.44 -5.98
CA LEU A 269 6.93 -1.53 -4.86
C LEU A 269 8.33 -0.89 -4.92
N GLU A 270 9.26 -1.45 -5.71
CA GLU A 270 10.57 -0.83 -5.99
C GLU A 270 10.41 0.58 -6.60
N ARG A 271 9.27 0.87 -7.25
CA ARG A 271 8.98 2.17 -7.84
C ARG A 271 8.95 3.29 -6.80
N VAL A 272 8.58 2.98 -5.55
CA VAL A 272 8.59 3.96 -4.46
C VAL A 272 9.98 4.56 -4.30
N ARG A 273 11.03 3.71 -4.24
CA ARG A 273 12.43 4.18 -4.15
C ARG A 273 12.83 5.07 -5.33
N GLY A 274 12.35 4.73 -6.51
CA GLY A 274 12.67 5.43 -7.75
C GLY A 274 12.16 6.87 -7.85
N TRP A 275 11.24 7.30 -7.00
CA TRP A 275 10.74 8.68 -6.98
C TRP A 275 11.64 9.66 -6.23
N PHE A 276 12.54 9.16 -5.42
CA PHE A 276 13.44 9.95 -4.58
C PHE A 276 14.89 9.93 -5.12
N LYS A 277 15.70 10.89 -4.64
CA LYS A 277 17.15 10.92 -4.87
C LYS A 277 17.87 9.78 -4.18
#